data_6aabdf87dc7e815e10dec0c5975b7d4d
#
_entry.id   6aabdf87dc7e815e10dec0c5975b7d4d
#
_cell.length_a   1.000
_cell.length_b   1.000
_cell.length_c   1.000
_cell.angle_alpha   90.00
_cell.angle_beta   90.00
_cell.angle_gamma   90.00
#
_symmetry.space_group_name_H-M   'P 1'
#
loop_
_entity.id
_entity.type
_entity.pdbx_description
1 polymer ?
#
loop_
_entity_poly.entity_id
_entity_poly.type
_entity_poly.pdbx_seq_one_letter_code
_entity_poly.pdbx_strand_id
1 'polypeptide(L)'
;MTAVDTNVLVRIVVNDHPAQSARGAEFLRQQDRVFLAKTVLLEVEWILRSAYRLGRREILAILRGILAIGSAEVEDEAAVLQAMRWYEEGMDFADALHMASAGTQRFVTFDRALQERARRLGIAKIALL
;
A
#
# COMPACT_ATOMS: atom_id res chain seq x y z
N MET A 1 10.77 1.56 18.63
CA MET A 1 9.95 1.67 17.41
C MET A 1 8.55 1.17 17.71
N THR A 2 7.55 1.83 17.16
CA THR A 2 6.14 1.52 17.39
C THR A 2 5.48 1.17 16.07
N ALA A 3 4.69 0.10 16.03
CA ALA A 3 3.85 -0.23 14.88
C ALA A 3 2.45 0.33 15.08
N VAL A 4 1.76 0.62 14.00
CA VAL A 4 0.38 1.13 14.04
C VAL A 4 -0.54 0.21 13.25
N ASP A 5 -1.78 0.13 13.72
CA ASP A 5 -2.83 -0.59 13.03
C ASP A 5 -3.40 0.26 11.89
N THR A 6 -4.01 -0.40 10.93
CA THR A 6 -4.66 0.22 9.78
C THR A 6 -5.61 1.35 10.18
N ASN A 7 -6.42 1.15 11.20
CA ASN A 7 -7.40 2.15 11.63
C ASN A 7 -6.79 3.46 12.07
N VAL A 8 -5.58 3.44 12.63
CA VAL A 8 -4.87 4.67 13.01
C VAL A 8 -4.61 5.51 11.76
N LEU A 9 -4.06 4.88 10.71
CA LEU A 9 -3.76 5.57 9.46
C LEU A 9 -5.02 6.07 8.76
N VAL A 10 -6.04 5.21 8.67
CA VAL A 10 -7.30 5.57 8.00
C VAL A 10 -7.98 6.74 8.70
N ARG A 11 -8.04 6.75 10.03
CA ARG A 11 -8.64 7.85 10.80
C ARG A 11 -7.91 9.18 10.56
N ILE A 12 -6.60 9.14 10.40
CA ILE A 12 -5.81 10.35 10.15
C ILE A 12 -6.10 10.89 8.75
N VAL A 13 -6.08 10.03 7.72
CA VAL A 13 -6.15 10.48 6.34
C VAL A 13 -7.57 10.81 5.87
N VAL A 14 -8.58 10.12 6.38
CA VAL A 14 -9.98 10.35 5.98
C VAL A 14 -10.64 11.45 6.82
N ASN A 15 -10.28 11.52 8.09
CA ASN A 15 -10.79 12.53 9.03
C ASN A 15 -12.32 12.54 9.18
N ASP A 16 -12.94 11.36 9.08
CA ASP A 16 -14.38 11.20 9.33
C ASP A 16 -14.70 11.00 10.82
N HIS A 17 -13.68 10.95 11.66
CA HIS A 17 -13.78 10.82 13.11
C HIS A 17 -12.79 11.79 13.77
N PRO A 18 -13.14 13.10 13.88
CA PRO A 18 -12.17 14.14 14.23
C PRO A 18 -11.37 13.89 15.51
N ALA A 19 -12.00 13.36 16.56
CA ALA A 19 -11.32 13.10 17.83
C ALA A 19 -10.24 12.03 17.68
N GLN A 20 -10.52 10.95 16.96
CA GLN A 20 -9.54 9.88 16.70
C GLN A 20 -8.46 10.34 15.73
N SER A 21 -8.84 11.10 14.71
CA SER A 21 -7.90 11.69 13.76
C SER A 21 -6.86 12.57 14.46
N ALA A 22 -7.31 13.45 15.34
CA ALA A 22 -6.43 14.33 16.10
C ALA A 22 -5.50 13.56 17.02
N ARG A 23 -6.00 12.55 17.73
CA ARG A 23 -5.18 11.71 18.62
C ARG A 23 -4.16 10.89 17.84
N GLY A 24 -4.55 10.33 16.71
CA GLY A 24 -3.65 9.57 15.86
C GLY A 24 -2.52 10.43 15.31
N ALA A 25 -2.86 11.61 14.80
CA ALA A 25 -1.86 12.54 14.27
C ALA A 25 -0.89 13.01 15.36
N GLU A 26 -1.40 13.32 16.54
CA GLU A 26 -0.56 13.70 17.67
C GLU A 26 0.36 12.56 18.10
N PHE A 27 -0.17 11.35 18.17
CA PHE A 27 0.62 10.16 18.48
C PHE A 27 1.79 10.02 17.50
N LEU A 28 1.54 10.14 16.19
CA LEU A 28 2.59 10.00 15.18
C LEU A 28 3.66 11.09 15.32
N ARG A 29 3.26 12.33 15.64
CA ARG A 29 4.23 13.42 15.84
C ARG A 29 5.16 13.16 17.00
N GLN A 30 4.73 12.41 18.01
CA GLN A 30 5.52 12.12 19.21
C GLN A 30 6.46 10.93 19.04
N GLN A 31 6.32 10.15 17.96
CA GLN A 31 7.14 8.96 17.75
C GLN A 31 8.43 9.29 16.99
N ASP A 32 9.53 8.73 17.43
CA ASP A 32 10.79 8.81 16.68
C ASP A 32 10.75 7.93 15.45
N ARG A 33 10.15 6.73 15.57
CA ARG A 33 10.08 5.74 14.50
C ARG A 33 8.74 5.00 14.55
N VAL A 34 8.08 4.94 13.40
CA VAL A 34 6.79 4.23 13.23
C VAL A 34 6.95 3.17 12.16
N PHE A 35 6.77 1.92 12.53
CA PHE A 35 6.84 0.79 11.59
C PHE A 35 5.53 0.67 10.81
N LEU A 36 5.62 0.65 9.49
CA LEU A 36 4.50 0.47 8.58
C LEU A 36 4.60 -0.91 7.91
N ALA A 37 3.80 -1.86 8.36
CA ALA A 37 3.78 -3.20 7.79
C ALA A 37 3.16 -3.19 6.39
N LYS A 38 3.68 -4.04 5.50
CA LYS A 38 3.09 -4.21 4.15
C LYS A 38 1.62 -4.60 4.21
N THR A 39 1.26 -5.43 5.16
CA THR A 39 -0.13 -5.88 5.36
C THR A 39 -1.04 -4.74 5.79
N VAL A 40 -0.53 -3.80 6.58
CA VAL A 40 -1.27 -2.60 6.98
C VAL A 40 -1.50 -1.71 5.76
N LEU A 41 -0.47 -1.48 4.94
CA LEU A 41 -0.61 -0.67 3.73
C LEU A 41 -1.59 -1.31 2.74
N LEU A 42 -1.56 -2.63 2.61
CA LEU A 42 -2.51 -3.37 1.78
C LEU A 42 -3.95 -3.14 2.25
N GLU A 43 -4.19 -3.22 3.55
CA GLU A 43 -5.52 -3.03 4.12
C GLU A 43 -5.98 -1.57 4.00
N VAL A 44 -5.07 -0.61 4.14
CA VAL A 44 -5.39 0.82 3.91
C VAL A 44 -5.95 1.01 2.50
N GLU A 45 -5.29 0.49 1.48
CA GLU A 45 -5.77 0.59 0.11
C GLU A 45 -7.16 -0.02 -0.04
N TRP A 46 -7.34 -1.22 0.51
CA TRP A 46 -8.60 -1.93 0.41
C TRP A 46 -9.75 -1.15 1.07
N ILE A 47 -9.52 -0.61 2.27
CA ILE A 47 -10.54 0.18 2.99
C ILE A 47 -10.87 1.47 2.23
N LEU A 48 -9.85 2.20 1.77
CA LEU A 48 -10.07 3.45 1.03
C LEU A 48 -10.87 3.20 -0.24
N ARG A 49 -10.64 2.10 -0.92
CA ARG A 49 -11.34 1.72 -2.15
C ARG A 49 -12.74 1.19 -1.86
N SER A 50 -12.89 0.27 -0.93
CA SER A 50 -14.14 -0.47 -0.71
C SER A 50 -15.14 0.28 0.18
N ALA A 51 -14.67 0.93 1.25
CA ALA A 51 -15.53 1.61 2.21
C ALA A 51 -15.73 3.09 1.85
N TYR A 52 -14.67 3.77 1.42
CA TYR A 52 -14.73 5.20 1.08
C TYR A 52 -14.86 5.47 -0.41
N ARG A 53 -14.77 4.44 -1.24
CA ARG A 53 -14.97 4.50 -2.69
C ARG A 53 -14.07 5.53 -3.39
N LEU A 54 -12.86 5.69 -2.88
CA LEU A 54 -11.88 6.57 -3.50
C LEU A 54 -11.32 5.92 -4.77
N GLY A 55 -10.92 6.76 -5.71
CA GLY A 55 -10.28 6.31 -6.94
C GLY A 55 -8.80 6.03 -6.75
N ARG A 56 -8.22 5.35 -7.74
CA ARG A 56 -6.81 4.94 -7.72
C ARG A 56 -5.85 6.11 -7.50
N ARG A 57 -6.08 7.24 -8.17
CA ARG A 57 -5.21 8.42 -8.05
C ARG A 57 -5.24 9.01 -6.65
N GLU A 58 -6.43 9.09 -6.05
CA GLU A 58 -6.59 9.59 -4.68
C GLU A 58 -5.92 8.66 -3.67
N ILE A 59 -6.13 7.36 -3.82
CA ILE A 59 -5.53 6.36 -2.93
C ILE A 59 -4.00 6.41 -3.04
N LEU A 60 -3.47 6.51 -4.26
CA LEU A 60 -2.02 6.59 -4.48
C LEU A 60 -1.43 7.83 -3.82
N ALA A 61 -2.11 8.97 -3.91
CA ALA A 61 -1.67 10.19 -3.24
C ALA A 61 -1.66 10.02 -1.72
N ILE A 62 -2.67 9.35 -1.16
CA ILE A 62 -2.74 9.06 0.26
C ILE A 62 -1.60 8.13 0.69
N LEU A 63 -1.37 7.05 -0.06
CA LEU A 63 -0.27 6.13 0.24
C LEU A 63 1.09 6.83 0.21
N ARG A 64 1.31 7.69 -0.79
CA ARG A 64 2.54 8.49 -0.87
C ARG A 64 2.70 9.39 0.35
N GLY A 65 1.60 10.00 0.80
CA GLY A 65 1.60 10.84 2.00
C GLY A 65 1.94 10.05 3.26
N ILE A 66 1.41 8.82 3.39
CA ILE A 66 1.72 7.94 4.52
C ILE A 66 3.21 7.58 4.52
N LEU A 67 3.76 7.20 3.39
CA LEU A 67 5.17 6.85 3.28
C LEU A 67 6.09 8.06 3.52
N ALA A 68 5.60 9.27 3.31
CA ALA A 68 6.36 10.50 3.52
C ALA A 68 6.33 11.00 4.98
N ILE A 69 5.59 10.35 5.87
CA ILE A 69 5.62 10.69 7.30
C ILE A 69 7.07 10.57 7.79
N GLY A 70 7.60 11.63 8.42
CA GLY A 70 9.03 11.71 8.74
C GLY A 70 9.53 10.59 9.64
N SER A 71 8.68 10.05 10.51
CA SER A 71 9.03 8.94 11.40
C SER A 71 8.78 7.57 10.78
N ALA A 72 8.23 7.48 9.57
CA ALA A 72 7.82 6.22 8.98
C ALA A 72 9.03 5.34 8.60
N GLU A 73 8.94 4.07 8.98
CA GLU A 73 9.83 3.02 8.50
C GLU A 73 8.97 1.96 7.82
N VAL A 74 9.10 1.86 6.52
CA VAL A 74 8.26 0.99 5.69
C VAL A 74 8.89 -0.39 5.59
N GLU A 75 8.12 -1.41 5.92
CA GLU A 75 8.56 -2.80 5.73
C GLU A 75 8.80 -3.04 4.24
N ASP A 76 10.01 -3.51 3.90
CA ASP A 76 10.38 -3.82 2.51
C ASP A 76 10.00 -2.67 1.56
N GLU A 77 10.54 -1.49 1.85
CA GLU A 77 10.17 -0.26 1.15
C GLU A 77 10.32 -0.37 -0.37
N ALA A 78 11.36 -1.04 -0.83
CA ALA A 78 11.57 -1.21 -2.28
C ALA A 78 10.40 -1.94 -2.94
N ALA A 79 9.89 -3.00 -2.30
CA ALA A 79 8.73 -3.75 -2.81
C ALA A 79 7.46 -2.89 -2.78
N VAL A 80 7.25 -2.12 -1.71
CA VAL A 80 6.10 -1.24 -1.59
C VAL A 80 6.11 -0.17 -2.68
N LEU A 81 7.25 0.47 -2.91
CA LEU A 81 7.39 1.49 -3.95
C LEU A 81 7.17 0.89 -5.36
N GLN A 82 7.69 -0.31 -5.60
CA GLN A 82 7.44 -1.00 -6.88
C GLN A 82 5.97 -1.33 -7.06
N ALA A 83 5.32 -1.83 -6.01
CA ALA A 83 3.89 -2.13 -6.05
C ALA A 83 3.06 -0.87 -6.34
N MET A 84 3.43 0.27 -5.75
CA MET A 84 2.76 1.53 -6.01
C MET A 84 2.91 1.99 -7.47
N ARG A 85 4.08 1.78 -8.08
CA ARG A 85 4.28 2.08 -9.51
C ARG A 85 3.38 1.22 -10.39
N TRP A 86 3.29 -0.08 -10.13
CA TRP A 86 2.41 -0.98 -10.88
C TRP A 86 0.93 -0.67 -10.64
N TYR A 87 0.59 -0.29 -9.41
CA TYR A 87 -0.75 0.15 -9.06
C TYR A 87 -1.14 1.39 -9.87
N GLU A 88 -0.25 2.35 -9.99
CA GLU A 88 -0.47 3.56 -10.82
C GLU A 88 -0.78 3.19 -12.27
N GLU A 89 -0.13 2.14 -12.78
CA GLU A 89 -0.33 1.65 -14.16
C GLU A 89 -1.57 0.76 -14.30
N GLY A 90 -2.34 0.58 -13.25
CA GLY A 90 -3.63 -0.12 -13.30
C GLY A 90 -3.67 -1.51 -12.70
N MET A 91 -2.59 -1.99 -12.11
CA MET A 91 -2.57 -3.30 -11.45
C MET A 91 -3.31 -3.23 -10.12
N ASP A 92 -4.02 -4.32 -9.77
CA ASP A 92 -4.57 -4.48 -8.43
C ASP A 92 -3.45 -4.39 -7.38
N PHE A 93 -3.71 -3.68 -6.28
CA PHE A 93 -2.64 -3.41 -5.31
C PHE A 93 -2.15 -4.68 -4.62
N ALA A 94 -3.07 -5.60 -4.27
CA ALA A 94 -2.68 -6.88 -3.66
C ALA A 94 -1.78 -7.68 -4.60
N ASP A 95 -2.16 -7.80 -5.87
CA ASP A 95 -1.37 -8.49 -6.87
C ASP A 95 0.00 -7.84 -7.06
N ALA A 96 0.02 -6.52 -7.15
CA ALA A 96 1.26 -5.75 -7.28
C ALA A 96 2.19 -5.99 -6.09
N LEU A 97 1.64 -5.96 -4.88
CA LEU A 97 2.42 -6.15 -3.67
C LEU A 97 2.94 -7.59 -3.54
N HIS A 98 2.11 -8.58 -3.89
CA HIS A 98 2.56 -9.98 -3.92
C HIS A 98 3.73 -10.17 -4.87
N MET A 99 3.62 -9.68 -6.10
CA MET A 99 4.68 -9.82 -7.09
C MET A 99 5.94 -9.06 -6.71
N ALA A 100 5.79 -7.84 -6.20
CA ALA A 100 6.95 -7.04 -5.77
C ALA A 100 7.65 -7.70 -4.58
N SER A 101 6.88 -8.26 -3.64
CA SER A 101 7.43 -8.96 -2.47
C SER A 101 8.16 -10.25 -2.83
N ALA A 102 7.84 -10.86 -3.97
CA ALA A 102 8.54 -12.04 -4.46
C ALA A 102 9.95 -11.71 -4.97
N GLY A 103 10.29 -10.45 -5.17
CA GLY A 103 11.60 -10.03 -5.67
C GLY A 103 11.84 -10.55 -7.08
N THR A 104 12.94 -11.26 -7.29
CA THR A 104 13.30 -11.82 -8.60
C THR A 104 12.75 -13.23 -8.82
N GLN A 105 12.04 -13.78 -7.86
CA GLN A 105 11.50 -15.13 -7.96
C GLN A 105 10.40 -15.20 -9.01
N ARG A 106 10.30 -16.36 -9.67
CA ARG A 106 9.22 -16.64 -10.59
C ARG A 106 7.88 -16.60 -9.84
N PHE A 107 6.92 -15.86 -10.39
CA PHE A 107 5.59 -15.71 -9.82
C PHE A 107 4.60 -16.47 -10.68
N VAL A 108 3.88 -17.43 -10.08
CA VAL A 108 2.97 -18.33 -10.80
C VAL A 108 1.53 -18.00 -10.42
N THR A 109 0.66 -17.92 -11.42
CA THR A 109 -0.75 -17.59 -11.23
C THR A 109 -1.65 -18.38 -12.19
N PHE A 110 -2.91 -18.56 -11.82
CA PHE A 110 -3.95 -19.00 -12.75
C PHE A 110 -4.66 -17.83 -13.41
N ASP A 111 -4.41 -16.58 -12.97
CA ASP A 111 -5.12 -15.40 -13.46
C ASP A 111 -4.51 -14.91 -14.77
N ARG A 112 -5.22 -15.18 -15.87
CA ARG A 112 -4.78 -14.77 -17.20
C ARG A 112 -4.74 -13.26 -17.36
N ALA A 113 -5.71 -12.55 -16.79
CA ALA A 113 -5.75 -11.09 -16.87
C ALA A 113 -4.56 -10.46 -16.15
N LEU A 114 -4.19 -11.01 -15.01
CA LEU A 114 -2.99 -10.57 -14.29
C LEU A 114 -1.73 -10.78 -15.12
N GLN A 115 -1.59 -11.96 -15.73
CA GLN A 115 -0.43 -12.25 -16.58
C GLN A 115 -0.34 -11.26 -17.74
N GLU A 116 -1.44 -11.00 -18.43
CA GLU A 116 -1.46 -10.07 -19.56
C GLU A 116 -1.10 -8.65 -19.14
N ARG A 117 -1.63 -8.18 -18.02
CA ARG A 117 -1.29 -6.87 -17.49
C ARG A 117 0.18 -6.79 -17.11
N ALA A 118 0.69 -7.79 -16.42
CA ALA A 118 2.08 -7.85 -16.02
C ALA A 118 3.02 -7.81 -17.24
N ARG A 119 2.68 -8.55 -18.29
CA ARG A 119 3.46 -8.54 -19.54
C ARG A 119 3.48 -7.16 -20.17
N ARG A 120 2.35 -6.47 -20.20
CA ARG A 120 2.26 -5.10 -20.73
C ARG A 120 3.14 -4.13 -19.94
N LEU A 121 3.33 -4.38 -18.65
CA LEU A 121 4.20 -3.57 -17.79
C LEU A 121 5.67 -4.02 -17.82
N GLY A 122 6.00 -5.00 -18.66
CA GLY A 122 7.37 -5.50 -18.78
C GLY A 122 7.81 -6.44 -17.67
N ILE A 123 6.86 -7.03 -16.92
CA ILE A 123 7.17 -7.96 -15.84
C ILE A 123 7.33 -9.36 -16.44
N ALA A 124 8.56 -9.83 -16.55
CA ALA A 124 8.86 -11.11 -17.22
C ALA A 124 8.74 -12.32 -16.30
N LYS A 125 8.82 -12.13 -14.99
CA LYS A 125 8.88 -13.25 -14.02
C LYS A 125 7.54 -13.96 -13.80
N ILE A 126 6.43 -13.43 -14.34
CA ILE A 126 5.11 -14.01 -14.16
C ILE A 126 4.89 -15.15 -15.15
N ALA A 127 4.31 -16.25 -14.67
CA ALA A 127 3.96 -17.40 -15.48
C ALA A 127 2.53 -17.84 -15.19
N LEU A 128 1.80 -18.14 -16.27
CA LEU A 128 0.46 -18.72 -16.15
C LEU A 128 0.59 -20.24 -15.96
N LEU A 129 -0.12 -20.76 -14.98
CA LEU A 129 -0.16 -22.21 -14.74
C LEU A 129 -1.26 -22.88 -15.56
#